data_5790ad6a1a73556ce27d001f6a653255
#
_entry.id   5790ad6a1a73556ce27d001f6a653255
#
_cell.length_a   1.000
_cell.length_b   1.000
_cell.length_c   1.000
_cell.angle_alpha   90.00
_cell.angle_beta   90.00
_cell.angle_gamma   90.00
#
_symmetry.space_group_name_H-M   'P 1'
#
loop_
_entity.id
_entity.type
_entity.pdbx_description
1 polymer ?
#
loop_
_entity_poly.entity_id
_entity_poly.type
_entity_poly.pdbx_seq_one_letter_code
_entity_poly.pdbx_strand_id
1 'polypeptide(L)'
;MNSTIKHYPRNVYLRMHRKSACVETFKSLYEKWLPTRIEIVSKSAIESYRIAYDHIQSIANIPINLIKYSDMQCVIDNMRDNGLSYASAKKVRTLLSLLSKYAIVNDIDIKDYTSFLNLGHDVSVYPHKPFTRQQINRLWCLDTSDIYGILILLYTGMRCGELLSLRKTDINLRTRCLIIRQSKTEAGRNRLIPIHNRILPIVTTLYHNTSDKILPVSYAQFSKQFKSVMTVINCSHSTHDCRHTLATLLDKYGASPTAIRAILGHKHGDITTKVYTHKELRELRKAIELLP
;
A
#
# COMPACT_ATOMS: atom_id res chain seq x y z
N MET A 1 -1.96 14.92 -62.65
CA MET A 1 -1.02 15.64 -61.76
C MET A 1 -0.20 14.61 -61.01
N ASN A 2 1.05 14.44 -61.46
CA ASN A 2 1.96 13.46 -60.89
C ASN A 2 2.65 14.01 -59.65
N SER A 3 2.40 13.45 -58.49
CA SER A 3 3.15 13.76 -57.26
C SER A 3 4.43 12.94 -57.25
N THR A 4 5.53 13.62 -57.53
CA THR A 4 6.87 13.05 -57.48
C THR A 4 7.30 12.85 -56.05
N ILE A 5 7.31 11.62 -55.54
CA ILE A 5 7.87 11.25 -54.23
C ILE A 5 9.39 11.43 -54.35
N LYS A 6 9.95 12.43 -53.67
CA LYS A 6 11.41 12.61 -53.58
C LYS A 6 12.01 11.50 -52.72
N HIS A 7 12.63 10.51 -53.32
CA HIS A 7 13.48 9.55 -52.65
C HIS A 7 14.80 10.25 -52.21
N TYR A 8 14.96 10.46 -50.93
CA TYR A 8 16.26 10.88 -50.38
C TYR A 8 17.16 9.65 -50.20
N PRO A 9 18.47 9.73 -50.57
CA PRO A 9 19.41 8.61 -50.37
C PRO A 9 19.53 8.29 -48.88
N ARG A 10 19.58 7.01 -48.56
CA ARG A 10 19.67 6.46 -47.20
C ARG A 10 20.74 7.13 -46.31
N ASN A 11 21.84 7.60 -46.92
CA ASN A 11 22.93 8.31 -46.24
C ASN A 11 22.58 9.74 -45.76
N VAL A 12 21.60 10.42 -46.38
CA VAL A 12 21.16 11.76 -46.01
C VAL A 12 20.22 11.64 -44.81
N TYR A 13 19.40 10.61 -44.74
CA TYR A 13 18.53 10.33 -43.57
C TYR A 13 19.36 10.07 -42.31
N LEU A 14 20.45 9.34 -42.41
CA LEU A 14 21.37 9.03 -41.31
C LEU A 14 22.18 10.26 -40.83
N ARG A 15 22.42 11.25 -41.71
CA ARG A 15 23.13 12.50 -41.36
C ARG A 15 22.23 13.54 -40.63
N MET A 16 20.94 13.57 -40.96
CA MET A 16 20.01 14.52 -40.31
C MET A 16 19.61 14.12 -38.89
N HIS A 17 19.83 12.86 -38.49
CA HIS A 17 19.50 12.34 -37.15
C HIS A 17 20.71 12.16 -36.23
N ARG A 18 21.92 12.63 -36.62
CA ARG A 18 23.04 12.86 -35.68
C ARG A 18 22.86 14.17 -34.95
N LYS A 19 21.78 14.37 -34.21
CA LYS A 19 21.85 15.15 -32.98
C LYS A 19 22.85 14.43 -32.08
N SER A 20 23.81 15.15 -31.51
CA SER A 20 24.75 14.64 -30.52
C SER A 20 24.00 13.67 -29.61
N ALA A 21 24.32 12.39 -29.67
CA ALA A 21 23.62 11.39 -28.89
C ALA A 21 23.95 11.71 -27.43
N CYS A 22 23.06 12.42 -26.78
CA CYS A 22 23.09 12.56 -25.32
C CYS A 22 23.03 11.14 -24.79
N VAL A 23 24.11 10.67 -24.19
CA VAL A 23 24.23 9.29 -23.75
C VAL A 23 23.25 9.10 -22.61
N GLU A 24 22.15 8.40 -22.88
CA GLU A 24 21.12 8.16 -21.88
C GLU A 24 21.67 7.27 -20.75
N THR A 25 21.26 7.58 -19.53
CA THR A 25 21.63 6.88 -18.29
C THR A 25 20.36 6.57 -17.50
N PHE A 26 20.42 5.72 -16.49
CA PHE A 26 19.26 5.53 -15.60
C PHE A 26 18.85 6.83 -14.90
N LYS A 27 19.81 7.73 -14.62
CA LYS A 27 19.53 9.05 -14.06
C LYS A 27 18.69 9.88 -15.02
N SER A 28 19.14 10.05 -16.28
CA SER A 28 18.40 10.84 -17.26
C SER A 28 17.03 10.24 -17.58
N LEU A 29 16.92 8.91 -17.62
CA LEU A 29 15.63 8.23 -17.77
C LEU A 29 14.71 8.47 -16.59
N TYR A 30 15.21 8.38 -15.35
CA TYR A 30 14.42 8.62 -14.15
C TYR A 30 13.88 10.04 -14.09
N GLU A 31 14.73 11.03 -14.39
CA GLU A 31 14.36 12.44 -14.44
C GLU A 31 13.28 12.75 -15.49
N LYS A 32 13.31 12.07 -16.65
CA LYS A 32 12.30 12.19 -17.69
C LYS A 32 11.02 11.41 -17.37
N TRP A 33 11.16 10.22 -16.77
CA TRP A 33 10.06 9.30 -16.52
C TRP A 33 9.24 9.67 -15.28
N LEU A 34 9.87 10.06 -14.17
CA LEU A 34 9.18 10.32 -12.90
C LEU A 34 8.06 11.35 -13.02
N PRO A 35 8.23 12.50 -13.72
CA PRO A 35 7.16 13.48 -13.90
C PRO A 35 5.90 12.89 -14.56
N THR A 36 6.07 11.94 -15.48
CA THR A 36 4.94 11.27 -16.16
C THR A 36 4.10 10.40 -15.24
N ARG A 37 4.57 10.15 -13.99
CA ARG A 37 3.89 9.29 -13.01
C ARG A 37 3.18 10.08 -11.91
N ILE A 38 3.56 11.33 -11.66
CA ILE A 38 3.10 12.11 -10.50
C ILE A 38 1.58 12.19 -10.42
N GLU A 39 0.89 12.35 -11.55
CA GLU A 39 -0.57 12.45 -11.60
C GLU A 39 -1.29 11.09 -11.71
N ILE A 40 -0.56 10.04 -12.10
CA ILE A 40 -1.15 8.73 -12.41
C ILE A 40 -1.11 7.79 -11.20
N VAL A 41 -0.06 7.90 -10.34
CA VAL A 41 0.13 6.99 -9.22
C VAL A 41 0.01 7.70 -7.88
N SER A 42 -0.19 6.92 -6.81
CA SER A 42 -0.29 7.48 -5.45
C SER A 42 1.03 8.10 -4.98
N LYS A 43 0.96 9.08 -4.07
CA LYS A 43 2.14 9.68 -3.41
C LYS A 43 3.07 8.63 -2.80
N SER A 44 2.50 7.57 -2.21
CA SER A 44 3.26 6.45 -1.65
C SER A 44 4.02 5.64 -2.71
N ALA A 45 3.50 5.53 -3.94
CA ALA A 45 4.21 4.88 -5.04
C ALA A 45 5.38 5.75 -5.51
N ILE A 46 5.18 7.07 -5.64
CA ILE A 46 6.25 8.03 -5.96
C ILE A 46 7.39 7.92 -4.93
N GLU A 47 7.05 7.91 -3.65
CA GLU A 47 8.05 7.77 -2.59
C GLU A 47 8.78 6.41 -2.66
N SER A 48 8.07 5.35 -2.99
CA SER A 48 8.67 4.03 -3.22
C SER A 48 9.65 4.04 -4.41
N TYR A 49 9.36 4.79 -5.47
CA TYR A 49 10.28 4.96 -6.60
C TYR A 49 11.52 5.77 -6.23
N ARG A 50 11.38 6.82 -5.42
CA ARG A 50 12.53 7.61 -4.92
C ARG A 50 13.47 6.74 -4.09
N ILE A 51 12.93 6.02 -3.10
CA ILE A 51 13.72 5.10 -2.28
C ILE A 51 14.40 4.02 -3.13
N ALA A 52 13.69 3.46 -4.12
CA ALA A 52 14.29 2.48 -5.03
C ALA A 52 15.41 3.10 -5.89
N TYR A 53 15.26 4.36 -6.32
CA TYR A 53 16.26 5.09 -7.07
C TYR A 53 17.53 5.37 -6.26
N ASP A 54 17.41 5.62 -4.96
CA ASP A 54 18.55 5.81 -4.07
C ASP A 54 19.45 4.57 -4.02
N HIS A 55 18.89 3.38 -4.18
CA HIS A 55 19.65 2.12 -4.19
C HIS A 55 20.40 1.86 -5.51
N ILE A 56 20.04 2.50 -6.61
CA ILE A 56 20.70 2.29 -7.92
C ILE A 56 21.75 3.34 -8.25
N GLN A 57 22.15 4.18 -7.29
CA GLN A 57 23.09 5.29 -7.52
C GLN A 57 24.43 4.83 -8.13
N SER A 58 24.91 3.62 -7.79
CA SER A 58 26.15 3.05 -8.32
C SER A 58 26.13 2.85 -9.84
N ILE A 59 24.95 2.65 -10.43
CA ILE A 59 24.78 2.43 -11.88
C ILE A 59 24.03 3.57 -12.57
N ALA A 60 23.56 4.56 -11.80
CA ALA A 60 22.68 5.62 -12.31
C ALA A 60 23.30 6.47 -13.42
N ASN A 61 24.60 6.68 -13.38
CA ASN A 61 25.33 7.53 -14.34
C ASN A 61 26.05 6.72 -15.44
N ILE A 62 25.98 5.40 -15.42
CA ILE A 62 26.58 4.56 -16.49
C ILE A 62 25.72 4.69 -17.76
N PRO A 63 26.33 4.86 -18.94
CA PRO A 63 25.63 4.80 -20.21
C PRO A 63 24.76 3.54 -20.33
N ILE A 64 23.48 3.72 -20.66
CA ILE A 64 22.50 2.63 -20.54
C ILE A 64 22.77 1.46 -21.48
N ASN A 65 23.38 1.75 -22.63
CA ASN A 65 23.82 0.74 -23.61
C ASN A 65 25.04 -0.08 -23.15
N LEU A 66 25.76 0.39 -22.09
CA LEU A 66 26.90 -0.31 -21.48
C LEU A 66 26.50 -1.11 -20.24
N ILE A 67 25.29 -0.92 -19.72
CA ILE A 67 24.77 -1.64 -18.54
C ILE A 67 24.65 -3.12 -18.87
N LYS A 68 25.23 -3.95 -18.01
CA LYS A 68 25.19 -5.42 -18.09
C LYS A 68 24.28 -5.98 -17.00
N TYR A 69 23.89 -7.24 -17.17
CA TYR A 69 23.21 -8.00 -16.11
C TYR A 69 23.96 -7.94 -14.78
N SER A 70 25.30 -8.14 -14.82
CA SER A 70 26.15 -8.10 -13.61
C SER A 70 26.04 -6.80 -12.83
N ASP A 71 25.88 -5.66 -13.50
CA ASP A 71 25.81 -4.36 -12.85
C ASP A 71 24.48 -4.22 -12.09
N MET A 72 23.36 -4.63 -12.70
CA MET A 72 22.06 -4.65 -12.07
C MET A 72 22.01 -5.68 -10.93
N GLN A 73 22.60 -6.86 -11.11
CA GLN A 73 22.64 -7.90 -10.08
C GLN A 73 23.49 -7.47 -8.87
N CYS A 74 24.62 -6.80 -9.10
CA CYS A 74 25.47 -6.26 -8.04
C CYS A 74 24.71 -5.29 -7.12
N VAL A 75 23.79 -4.45 -7.67
CA VAL A 75 22.92 -3.60 -6.86
C VAL A 75 22.05 -4.45 -5.92
N ILE A 76 21.44 -5.51 -6.44
CA ILE A 76 20.58 -6.39 -5.64
C ILE A 76 21.39 -7.14 -4.58
N ASP A 77 22.58 -7.64 -4.94
CA ASP A 77 23.46 -8.37 -4.03
C ASP A 77 23.94 -7.47 -2.89
N ASN A 78 24.37 -6.23 -3.20
CA ASN A 78 24.75 -5.24 -2.19
C ASN A 78 23.58 -4.92 -1.24
N MET A 79 22.35 -4.83 -1.75
CA MET A 79 21.18 -4.63 -0.89
C MET A 79 20.99 -5.79 0.08
N ARG A 80 21.14 -7.01 -0.41
CA ARG A 80 21.03 -8.22 0.42
C ARG A 80 22.14 -8.30 1.48
N ASP A 81 23.37 -8.03 1.09
CA ASP A 81 24.53 -8.06 1.98
C ASP A 81 24.42 -7.00 3.09
N ASN A 82 23.76 -5.87 2.81
CA ASN A 82 23.39 -4.87 3.80
C ASN A 82 22.09 -5.20 4.59
N GLY A 83 21.58 -6.43 4.50
CA GLY A 83 20.44 -6.91 5.29
C GLY A 83 19.08 -6.37 4.85
N LEU A 84 18.97 -5.81 3.66
CA LEU A 84 17.68 -5.32 3.14
C LEU A 84 16.78 -6.48 2.73
N SER A 85 15.47 -6.29 2.94
CA SER A 85 14.48 -7.33 2.68
C SER A 85 14.30 -7.65 1.19
N TYR A 86 13.85 -8.87 0.88
CA TYR A 86 13.40 -9.26 -0.45
C TYR A 86 12.38 -8.25 -1.04
N ALA A 87 11.45 -7.75 -0.22
CA ALA A 87 10.48 -6.76 -0.65
C ALA A 87 11.13 -5.43 -1.10
N SER A 88 12.25 -5.03 -0.47
CA SER A 88 13.02 -3.84 -0.88
C SER A 88 13.72 -4.09 -2.22
N ALA A 89 14.40 -5.23 -2.38
CA ALA A 89 15.02 -5.63 -3.64
C ALA A 89 13.99 -5.72 -4.79
N LYS A 90 12.80 -6.24 -4.51
CA LYS A 90 11.69 -6.29 -5.48
C LYS A 90 11.25 -4.91 -5.94
N LYS A 91 11.27 -3.89 -5.07
CA LYS A 91 10.95 -2.50 -5.46
C LYS A 91 12.00 -1.93 -6.41
N VAL A 92 13.28 -2.21 -6.16
CA VAL A 92 14.38 -1.79 -7.04
C VAL A 92 14.25 -2.48 -8.40
N ARG A 93 14.06 -3.80 -8.46
CA ARG A 93 13.78 -4.51 -9.71
C ARG A 93 12.60 -3.91 -10.46
N THR A 94 11.52 -3.55 -9.74
CA THR A 94 10.34 -2.94 -10.36
C THR A 94 10.68 -1.59 -10.98
N LEU A 95 11.45 -0.74 -10.30
CA LEU A 95 11.89 0.54 -10.85
C LEU A 95 12.75 0.35 -12.09
N LEU A 96 13.77 -0.52 -12.03
CA LEU A 96 14.64 -0.83 -13.18
C LEU A 96 13.82 -1.31 -14.38
N SER A 97 12.83 -2.20 -14.16
CA SER A 97 11.93 -2.66 -15.23
C SER A 97 11.07 -1.54 -15.82
N LEU A 98 10.58 -0.61 -14.99
CA LEU A 98 9.80 0.54 -15.46
C LEU A 98 10.65 1.49 -16.29
N LEU A 99 11.90 1.74 -15.89
CA LEU A 99 12.83 2.59 -16.63
C LEU A 99 13.28 1.91 -17.94
N SER A 100 13.55 0.60 -17.92
CA SER A 100 13.87 -0.15 -19.13
C SER A 100 12.72 -0.13 -20.13
N LYS A 101 11.49 -0.33 -19.66
CA LYS A 101 10.29 -0.23 -20.53
C LYS A 101 10.10 1.18 -21.08
N TYR A 102 10.35 2.21 -20.26
CA TYR A 102 10.29 3.59 -20.72
C TYR A 102 11.33 3.86 -21.80
N ALA A 103 12.55 3.36 -21.65
CA ALA A 103 13.60 3.47 -22.65
C ALA A 103 13.20 2.78 -23.97
N ILE A 104 12.73 1.53 -23.91
CA ILE A 104 12.30 0.77 -25.10
C ILE A 104 11.17 1.49 -25.86
N VAL A 105 10.16 2.00 -25.14
CA VAL A 105 9.02 2.73 -25.76
C VAL A 105 9.46 4.05 -26.42
N ASN A 106 10.59 4.63 -25.98
CA ASN A 106 11.16 5.85 -26.56
C ASN A 106 12.34 5.58 -27.52
N ASP A 107 12.43 4.37 -28.07
CA ASP A 107 13.47 3.95 -29.05
C ASP A 107 14.91 4.13 -28.55
N ILE A 108 15.12 4.05 -27.21
CA ILE A 108 16.43 4.08 -26.59
C ILE A 108 16.96 2.64 -26.50
N ASP A 109 18.15 2.41 -27.05
CA ASP A 109 18.77 1.08 -27.06
C ASP A 109 19.18 0.63 -25.67
N ILE A 110 18.45 -0.34 -25.13
CA ILE A 110 18.68 -0.97 -23.81
C ILE A 110 18.34 -2.44 -23.86
N LYS A 111 19.10 -3.26 -23.12
CA LYS A 111 18.75 -4.65 -22.83
C LYS A 111 18.07 -4.75 -21.46
N ASP A 112 16.83 -5.21 -21.43
CA ASP A 112 16.10 -5.42 -20.18
C ASP A 112 16.48 -6.76 -19.53
N TYR A 113 17.36 -6.71 -18.54
CA TYR A 113 17.77 -7.88 -17.75
C TYR A 113 16.93 -8.08 -16.47
N THR A 114 15.93 -7.24 -16.21
CA THR A 114 15.26 -7.19 -14.91
C THR A 114 14.49 -8.45 -14.54
N SER A 115 14.01 -9.20 -15.54
CA SER A 115 13.34 -10.50 -15.32
C SER A 115 14.28 -11.61 -14.84
N PHE A 116 15.57 -11.49 -15.12
CA PHE A 116 16.59 -12.48 -14.76
C PHE A 116 17.24 -12.20 -13.39
N LEU A 117 16.98 -11.05 -12.77
CA LEU A 117 17.57 -10.67 -11.49
C LEU A 117 17.15 -11.63 -10.37
N ASN A 118 18.17 -12.19 -9.70
CA ASN A 118 17.98 -13.04 -8.56
C ASN A 118 17.84 -12.17 -7.28
N LEU A 119 16.64 -12.12 -6.72
CA LEU A 119 16.34 -11.34 -5.51
C LEU A 119 16.61 -12.11 -4.20
N GLY A 120 17.03 -13.37 -4.28
CA GLY A 120 17.11 -14.26 -3.13
C GLY A 120 15.74 -14.85 -2.75
N HIS A 121 15.65 -15.39 -1.54
CA HIS A 121 14.43 -16.02 -1.06
C HIS A 121 13.48 -15.00 -0.40
N ASP A 122 12.18 -15.13 -0.68
CA ASP A 122 11.13 -14.35 -0.01
C ASP A 122 10.88 -14.95 1.39
N VAL A 123 11.78 -14.67 2.33
CA VAL A 123 11.57 -15.02 3.72
C VAL A 123 10.84 -13.87 4.39
N SER A 124 9.57 -14.07 4.72
CA SER A 124 8.83 -13.11 5.54
C SER A 124 9.46 -13.06 6.94
N VAL A 125 10.25 -12.01 7.19
CA VAL A 125 10.99 -11.84 8.45
C VAL A 125 10.03 -11.56 9.63
N TYR A 126 8.84 -11.06 9.35
CA TYR A 126 7.82 -10.74 10.36
C TYR A 126 6.45 -11.28 9.91
N PRO A 127 6.12 -12.56 10.23
CA PRO A 127 4.77 -13.04 10.02
C PRO A 127 3.80 -12.20 10.87
N HIS A 128 2.74 -11.71 10.26
CA HIS A 128 1.68 -11.02 11.00
C HIS A 128 1.14 -11.92 12.09
N LYS A 129 1.23 -11.48 13.35
CA LYS A 129 0.76 -12.23 14.52
C LYS A 129 -0.54 -11.60 15.03
N PRO A 130 -1.63 -12.36 15.13
CA PRO A 130 -2.83 -11.87 15.78
C PRO A 130 -2.57 -11.54 17.26
N PHE A 131 -3.24 -10.51 17.78
CA PHE A 131 -3.26 -10.25 19.21
C PHE A 131 -3.90 -11.42 19.95
N THR A 132 -3.29 -11.82 21.06
CA THR A 132 -3.89 -12.80 21.96
C THR A 132 -5.03 -12.17 22.76
N ARG A 133 -5.94 -13.01 23.29
CA ARG A 133 -7.02 -12.54 24.15
C ARG A 133 -6.51 -11.78 25.39
N GLN A 134 -5.38 -12.25 25.96
CA GLN A 134 -4.74 -11.58 27.09
C GLN A 134 -4.26 -10.18 26.73
N GLN A 135 -3.63 -10.01 25.57
CA GLN A 135 -3.17 -8.70 25.08
C GLN A 135 -4.34 -7.75 24.83
N ILE A 136 -5.44 -8.22 24.24
CA ILE A 136 -6.66 -7.43 24.06
C ILE A 136 -7.25 -7.02 25.42
N ASN A 137 -7.30 -7.93 26.39
CA ASN A 137 -7.77 -7.59 27.73
C ASN A 137 -6.87 -6.56 28.41
N ARG A 138 -5.54 -6.66 28.28
CA ARG A 138 -4.61 -5.62 28.79
C ARG A 138 -4.88 -4.26 28.18
N LEU A 139 -5.18 -4.18 26.88
CA LEU A 139 -5.56 -2.91 26.23
C LEU A 139 -6.81 -2.31 26.89
N TRP A 140 -7.84 -3.12 27.15
CA TRP A 140 -9.07 -2.66 27.80
C TRP A 140 -8.89 -2.22 29.26
N CYS A 141 -7.83 -2.66 29.94
CA CYS A 141 -7.50 -2.25 31.30
C CYS A 141 -6.72 -0.93 31.38
N LEU A 142 -6.28 -0.37 30.24
CA LEU A 142 -5.56 0.90 30.24
C LEU A 142 -6.55 2.07 30.34
N ASP A 143 -6.32 2.97 31.27
CA ASP A 143 -7.10 4.20 31.45
C ASP A 143 -6.45 5.35 30.68
N THR A 144 -6.52 5.28 29.34
CA THR A 144 -5.99 6.32 28.45
C THR A 144 -6.75 6.36 27.12
N SER A 145 -6.94 7.55 26.59
CA SER A 145 -7.55 7.72 25.26
C SER A 145 -6.66 7.24 24.11
N ASP A 146 -5.37 7.02 24.35
CA ASP A 146 -4.42 6.53 23.34
C ASP A 146 -4.78 5.16 22.78
N ILE A 147 -5.56 4.36 23.53
CA ILE A 147 -6.02 3.03 23.07
C ILE A 147 -7.22 3.11 22.12
N TYR A 148 -7.95 4.22 22.06
CA TYR A 148 -9.22 4.29 21.31
C TYR A 148 -9.05 3.93 19.84
N GLY A 149 -8.04 4.51 19.18
CA GLY A 149 -7.74 4.18 17.79
C GLY A 149 -7.34 2.71 17.59
N ILE A 150 -6.62 2.14 18.56
CA ILE A 150 -6.17 0.73 18.54
C ILE A 150 -7.38 -0.20 18.66
N LEU A 151 -8.28 0.07 19.61
CA LEU A 151 -9.51 -0.71 19.81
C LEU A 151 -10.43 -0.60 18.60
N ILE A 152 -10.57 0.58 18.01
CA ILE A 152 -11.34 0.74 16.76
C ILE A 152 -10.72 -0.12 15.64
N LEU A 153 -9.39 -0.12 15.46
CA LEU A 153 -8.72 -0.98 14.46
C LEU A 153 -8.96 -2.47 14.74
N LEU A 154 -8.90 -2.91 16.00
CA LEU A 154 -9.11 -4.31 16.40
C LEU A 154 -10.54 -4.80 16.12
N TYR A 155 -11.56 -3.96 16.37
CA TYR A 155 -12.95 -4.36 16.23
C TYR A 155 -13.58 -4.00 14.87
N THR A 156 -12.87 -3.29 14.00
CA THR A 156 -13.36 -2.94 12.65
C THR A 156 -12.52 -3.52 11.53
N GLY A 157 -11.26 -3.87 11.81
CA GLY A 157 -10.31 -4.38 10.82
C GLY A 157 -9.97 -3.38 9.71
N MET A 158 -10.28 -2.10 9.90
CA MET A 158 -9.90 -1.09 8.92
C MET A 158 -8.38 -0.87 8.89
N ARG A 159 -7.87 -0.36 7.79
CA ARG A 159 -6.47 0.03 7.70
C ARG A 159 -6.23 1.30 8.50
N CYS A 160 -5.01 1.48 9.01
CA CYS A 160 -4.65 2.69 9.77
C CYS A 160 -4.97 3.98 8.99
N GLY A 161 -4.65 4.04 7.70
CA GLY A 161 -4.99 5.20 6.86
C GLY A 161 -6.50 5.43 6.70
N GLU A 162 -7.32 4.37 6.71
CA GLU A 162 -8.77 4.47 6.68
C GLU A 162 -9.31 5.07 7.99
N LEU A 163 -8.78 4.64 9.13
CA LEU A 163 -9.12 5.20 10.44
C LEU A 163 -8.77 6.70 10.54
N LEU A 164 -7.56 7.09 10.12
CA LEU A 164 -7.10 8.47 10.19
C LEU A 164 -7.78 9.40 9.17
N SER A 165 -8.43 8.83 8.15
CA SER A 165 -9.26 9.57 7.20
C SER A 165 -10.75 9.56 7.53
N LEU A 166 -11.18 8.80 8.55
CA LEU A 166 -12.58 8.65 8.94
C LEU A 166 -13.14 9.97 9.48
N ARG A 167 -14.24 10.42 8.92
CA ARG A 167 -14.92 11.66 9.29
C ARG A 167 -16.19 11.37 10.10
N LYS A 168 -16.64 12.36 10.84
CA LYS A 168 -17.92 12.33 11.54
C LYS A 168 -19.08 11.98 10.60
N THR A 169 -19.08 12.49 9.39
CA THR A 169 -20.09 12.23 8.35
C THR A 169 -20.10 10.79 7.83
N ASP A 170 -19.06 10.01 8.13
CA ASP A 170 -18.95 8.60 7.75
C ASP A 170 -19.51 7.65 8.81
N ILE A 171 -19.99 8.19 9.94
CA ILE A 171 -20.50 7.43 11.08
C ILE A 171 -22.00 7.63 11.19
N ASN A 172 -22.73 6.53 11.22
CA ASN A 172 -24.14 6.52 11.54
C ASN A 172 -24.36 5.77 12.87
N LEU A 173 -24.50 6.53 13.96
CA LEU A 173 -24.71 5.96 15.29
C LEU A 173 -26.07 5.24 15.42
N ARG A 174 -27.12 5.72 14.72
CA ARG A 174 -28.45 5.10 14.73
C ARG A 174 -28.43 3.67 14.15
N THR A 175 -27.72 3.51 13.02
CA THR A 175 -27.56 2.21 12.38
C THR A 175 -26.31 1.48 12.87
N ARG A 176 -25.52 2.07 13.77
CA ARG A 176 -24.24 1.54 14.27
C ARG A 176 -23.34 1.02 13.14
N CYS A 177 -23.03 1.88 12.19
CA CYS A 177 -22.11 1.50 11.11
C CYS A 177 -21.20 2.67 10.68
N LEU A 178 -20.07 2.29 10.10
CA LEU A 178 -19.07 3.15 9.49
C LEU A 178 -19.10 2.94 7.99
N ILE A 179 -18.87 4.01 7.22
CA ILE A 179 -18.70 3.95 5.76
C ILE A 179 -17.25 4.29 5.44
N ILE A 180 -16.52 3.38 4.83
CA ILE A 180 -15.14 3.62 4.39
C ILE A 180 -15.15 4.16 2.97
N ARG A 181 -15.14 5.48 2.82
CA ARG A 181 -15.20 6.14 1.50
C ARG A 181 -13.89 6.03 0.73
N GLN A 182 -12.74 6.13 1.43
CA GLN A 182 -11.41 6.08 0.82
C GLN A 182 -10.66 4.84 1.28
N SER A 183 -10.16 4.08 0.33
CA SER A 183 -9.31 2.92 0.59
C SER A 183 -8.24 2.80 -0.49
N LYS A 184 -7.10 2.17 -0.15
CA LYS A 184 -6.01 1.87 -1.09
C LYS A 184 -6.47 0.99 -2.25
N THR A 185 -7.49 0.15 -2.03
CA THR A 185 -8.05 -0.77 -3.04
C THR A 185 -9.48 -0.40 -3.36
N GLU A 186 -9.91 -0.58 -4.60
CA GLU A 186 -11.28 -0.34 -5.03
C GLU A 186 -12.29 -1.18 -4.23
N ALA A 187 -12.01 -2.45 -4.00
CA ALA A 187 -12.85 -3.34 -3.17
C ALA A 187 -13.02 -2.86 -1.70
N GLY A 188 -12.12 -1.99 -1.23
CA GLY A 188 -12.20 -1.39 0.10
C GLY A 188 -13.02 -0.11 0.15
N ARG A 189 -13.33 0.51 -1.00
CA ARG A 189 -14.08 1.77 -1.06
C ARG A 189 -15.56 1.52 -0.86
N ASN A 190 -16.23 2.50 -0.24
CA ASN A 190 -17.67 2.51 0.00
C ASN A 190 -18.19 1.26 0.72
N ARG A 191 -17.34 0.58 1.52
CA ARG A 191 -17.78 -0.55 2.31
C ARG A 191 -18.36 -0.13 3.65
N LEU A 192 -19.35 -0.86 4.11
CA LEU A 192 -19.94 -0.71 5.43
C LEU A 192 -19.22 -1.62 6.44
N ILE A 193 -18.90 -1.06 7.61
CA ILE A 193 -18.39 -1.81 8.75
C ILE A 193 -19.32 -1.56 9.93
N PRO A 194 -19.99 -2.60 10.48
CA PRO A 194 -20.77 -2.45 11.69
C PRO A 194 -19.89 -2.10 12.89
N ILE A 195 -20.40 -1.29 13.79
CA ILE A 195 -19.74 -0.94 15.04
C ILE A 195 -20.15 -1.98 16.10
N HIS A 196 -19.16 -2.75 16.58
CA HIS A 196 -19.37 -3.70 17.68
C HIS A 196 -19.81 -2.99 18.94
N ASN A 197 -20.68 -3.60 19.75
CA ASN A 197 -21.23 -3.01 20.98
C ASN A 197 -20.14 -2.54 21.94
N ARG A 198 -19.05 -3.27 22.06
CA ARG A 198 -17.97 -3.00 23.01
C ARG A 198 -17.23 -1.69 22.71
N ILE A 199 -17.07 -1.32 21.43
CA ILE A 199 -16.41 -0.08 21.02
C ILE A 199 -17.40 1.07 20.75
N LEU A 200 -18.70 0.82 20.82
CA LEU A 200 -19.71 1.84 20.56
C LEU A 200 -19.57 3.05 21.48
N PRO A 201 -19.34 2.91 22.81
CA PRO A 201 -19.09 4.06 23.69
C PRO A 201 -17.90 4.92 23.24
N ILE A 202 -16.79 4.29 22.86
CA ILE A 202 -15.59 4.98 22.37
C ILE A 202 -15.90 5.78 21.11
N VAL A 203 -16.54 5.13 20.11
CA VAL A 203 -16.91 5.78 18.86
C VAL A 203 -17.88 6.93 19.11
N THR A 204 -18.83 6.78 20.03
CA THR A 204 -19.79 7.83 20.43
C THR A 204 -19.09 9.02 21.07
N THR A 205 -18.18 8.78 22.00
CA THR A 205 -17.37 9.83 22.62
C THR A 205 -16.57 10.61 21.58
N LEU A 206 -15.85 9.92 20.72
CA LEU A 206 -15.08 10.56 19.65
C LEU A 206 -15.98 11.34 18.68
N TYR A 207 -17.15 10.77 18.33
CA TYR A 207 -18.13 11.41 17.44
C TYR A 207 -18.64 12.75 17.99
N HIS A 208 -18.91 12.84 19.31
CA HIS A 208 -19.39 14.08 19.92
C HIS A 208 -18.27 15.10 20.15
N ASN A 209 -17.04 14.64 20.34
CA ASN A 209 -15.89 15.50 20.63
C ASN A 209 -15.18 16.05 19.39
N THR A 210 -15.65 15.73 18.18
CA THR A 210 -15.03 16.23 16.96
C THR A 210 -16.02 16.93 16.04
N SER A 211 -15.50 17.87 15.23
CA SER A 211 -16.25 18.53 14.16
C SER A 211 -16.05 17.89 12.80
N ASP A 212 -14.94 17.20 12.56
CA ASP A 212 -14.59 16.61 11.26
C ASP A 212 -14.01 15.19 11.42
N LYS A 213 -12.69 15.06 11.60
CA LYS A 213 -12.03 13.76 11.73
C LYS A 213 -12.20 13.17 13.11
N ILE A 214 -12.50 11.88 13.16
CA ILE A 214 -12.69 11.16 14.44
C ILE A 214 -11.39 11.10 15.26
N LEU A 215 -10.26 10.95 14.58
CA LEU A 215 -8.93 11.04 15.19
C LEU A 215 -8.11 12.08 14.41
N PRO A 216 -8.02 13.33 14.89
CA PRO A 216 -7.31 14.41 14.20
C PRO A 216 -5.80 14.37 14.46
N VAL A 217 -5.18 13.19 14.23
CA VAL A 217 -3.74 12.97 14.38
C VAL A 217 -3.11 12.55 13.06
N SER A 218 -1.83 12.86 12.88
CA SER A 218 -1.06 12.40 11.72
C SER A 218 -0.70 10.91 11.85
N TYR A 219 -0.34 10.28 10.73
CA TYR A 219 0.12 8.89 10.73
C TYR A 219 1.36 8.69 11.62
N ALA A 220 2.29 9.65 11.62
CA ALA A 220 3.50 9.59 12.45
C ALA A 220 3.16 9.65 13.96
N GLN A 221 2.25 10.55 14.34
CA GLN A 221 1.78 10.66 15.73
C GLN A 221 1.06 9.39 16.17
N PHE A 222 0.11 8.89 15.37
CA PHE A 222 -0.60 7.65 15.68
C PHE A 222 0.36 6.44 15.75
N SER A 223 1.34 6.36 14.87
CA SER A 223 2.34 5.29 14.90
C SER A 223 3.20 5.34 16.18
N LYS A 224 3.53 6.55 16.66
CA LYS A 224 4.25 6.74 17.93
C LYS A 224 3.39 6.32 19.12
N GLN A 225 2.13 6.76 19.17
CA GLN A 225 1.15 6.36 20.21
C GLN A 225 0.96 4.85 20.22
N PHE A 226 0.74 4.24 19.05
CA PHE A 226 0.60 2.79 18.92
C PHE A 226 1.80 2.05 19.52
N LYS A 227 3.03 2.43 19.15
CA LYS A 227 4.26 1.82 19.67
C LYS A 227 4.38 1.99 21.20
N SER A 228 4.07 3.17 21.72
CA SER A 228 4.07 3.43 23.18
C SER A 228 3.12 2.48 23.91
N VAL A 229 1.89 2.35 23.43
CA VAL A 229 0.91 1.42 24.02
C VAL A 229 1.37 -0.03 23.93
N MET A 230 1.97 -0.46 22.80
CA MET A 230 2.52 -1.81 22.67
C MET A 230 3.63 -2.08 23.69
N THR A 231 4.47 -1.10 23.98
CA THR A 231 5.51 -1.22 25.03
C THR A 231 4.87 -1.39 26.41
N VAL A 232 3.83 -0.61 26.74
CA VAL A 232 3.12 -0.70 28.03
C VAL A 232 2.49 -2.07 28.26
N ILE A 233 1.89 -2.67 27.22
CA ILE A 233 1.30 -4.02 27.34
C ILE A 233 2.31 -5.16 27.11
N ASN A 234 3.59 -4.83 26.96
CA ASN A 234 4.70 -5.76 26.74
C ASN A 234 4.46 -6.68 25.53
N CYS A 235 4.25 -6.09 24.35
CA CYS A 235 4.12 -6.84 23.10
C CYS A 235 4.68 -6.05 21.92
N SER A 236 4.86 -6.75 20.79
CA SER A 236 5.32 -6.16 19.53
C SER A 236 4.33 -6.50 18.43
N HIS A 237 3.48 -5.53 18.10
CA HIS A 237 2.52 -5.61 17.00
C HIS A 237 2.62 -4.39 16.10
N SER A 238 2.13 -4.52 14.88
CA SER A 238 1.88 -3.44 13.95
C SER A 238 0.39 -3.09 13.90
N THR A 239 0.03 -1.93 13.37
CA THR A 239 -1.38 -1.57 13.16
C THR A 239 -2.08 -2.55 12.21
N HIS A 240 -1.33 -3.25 11.34
CA HIS A 240 -1.89 -4.24 10.43
C HIS A 240 -2.27 -5.53 11.14
N ASP A 241 -1.61 -5.87 12.26
CA ASP A 241 -1.94 -7.03 13.08
C ASP A 241 -3.31 -6.91 13.75
N CYS A 242 -3.81 -5.69 13.99
CA CYS A 242 -5.18 -5.46 14.43
C CYS A 242 -6.20 -6.06 13.43
N ARG A 243 -5.95 -5.84 12.15
CA ARG A 243 -6.81 -6.35 11.07
C ARG A 243 -6.67 -7.87 10.90
N HIS A 244 -5.47 -8.42 11.04
CA HIS A 244 -5.26 -9.87 11.07
C HIS A 244 -5.94 -10.51 12.28
N THR A 245 -5.91 -9.84 13.42
CA THR A 245 -6.62 -10.28 14.64
C THR A 245 -8.12 -10.39 14.40
N LEU A 246 -8.73 -9.35 13.83
CA LEU A 246 -10.15 -9.37 13.50
C LEU A 246 -10.47 -10.53 12.56
N ALA A 247 -9.71 -10.70 11.46
CA ALA A 247 -9.92 -11.80 10.52
C ALA A 247 -9.88 -13.17 11.22
N THR A 248 -8.86 -13.40 12.02
CA THR A 248 -8.66 -14.66 12.77
C THR A 248 -9.77 -14.90 13.79
N LEU A 249 -10.20 -13.86 14.52
CA LEU A 249 -11.27 -14.00 15.50
C LEU A 249 -12.62 -14.25 14.85
N LEU A 250 -12.96 -13.53 13.79
CA LEU A 250 -14.21 -13.76 13.06
C LEU A 250 -14.28 -15.17 12.49
N ASP A 251 -13.20 -15.66 11.91
CA ASP A 251 -13.12 -17.04 11.41
C ASP A 251 -13.27 -18.05 12.56
N LYS A 252 -12.51 -17.85 13.64
CA LYS A 252 -12.58 -18.72 14.84
C LYS A 252 -13.96 -18.79 15.46
N TYR A 253 -14.72 -17.69 15.46
CA TYR A 253 -16.08 -17.64 16.03
C TYR A 253 -17.18 -17.95 15.00
N GLY A 254 -16.83 -18.47 13.82
CA GLY A 254 -17.77 -19.00 12.83
C GLY A 254 -18.48 -17.96 11.98
N ALA A 255 -17.93 -16.76 11.83
CA ALA A 255 -18.43 -15.80 10.86
C ALA A 255 -18.26 -16.32 9.43
N SER A 256 -19.24 -16.06 8.57
CA SER A 256 -19.15 -16.52 7.17
C SER A 256 -17.96 -15.87 6.45
N PRO A 257 -17.23 -16.61 5.60
CA PRO A 257 -16.11 -16.07 4.80
C PRO A 257 -16.51 -14.86 3.95
N THR A 258 -17.78 -14.81 3.52
CA THR A 258 -18.33 -13.68 2.76
C THR A 258 -18.42 -12.43 3.63
N ALA A 259 -18.92 -12.54 4.87
CA ALA A 259 -19.00 -11.43 5.81
C ALA A 259 -17.58 -10.93 6.19
N ILE A 260 -16.66 -11.85 6.46
CA ILE A 260 -15.24 -11.50 6.75
C ILE A 260 -14.64 -10.70 5.59
N ARG A 261 -14.77 -11.19 4.36
CA ARG A 261 -14.24 -10.47 3.16
C ARG A 261 -14.90 -9.11 2.96
N ALA A 262 -16.21 -9.01 3.18
CA ALA A 262 -16.95 -7.75 3.06
C ALA A 262 -16.50 -6.72 4.11
N ILE A 263 -16.40 -7.08 5.38
CA ILE A 263 -15.92 -6.21 6.48
C ILE A 263 -14.49 -5.75 6.19
N LEU A 264 -13.62 -6.66 5.78
CA LEU A 264 -12.23 -6.36 5.51
C LEU A 264 -12.01 -5.62 4.17
N GLY A 265 -12.93 -5.68 3.21
CA GLY A 265 -12.77 -5.10 1.87
C GLY A 265 -11.69 -5.83 1.06
N HIS A 266 -11.76 -7.15 1.03
CA HIS A 266 -10.97 -8.00 0.12
C HIS A 266 -11.70 -8.11 -1.22
N LYS A 267 -10.95 -8.23 -2.33
CA LYS A 267 -11.53 -8.41 -3.66
C LYS A 267 -12.43 -9.65 -3.69
N HIS A 268 -13.66 -9.49 -4.20
CA HIS A 268 -14.46 -10.62 -4.66
C HIS A 268 -14.04 -10.99 -6.09
N GLY A 269 -14.13 -12.24 -6.45
CA GLY A 269 -13.86 -12.71 -7.82
C GLY A 269 -14.83 -12.16 -8.88
N ASP A 270 -16.01 -11.66 -8.46
CA ASP A 270 -16.97 -10.99 -9.35
C ASP A 270 -17.30 -9.60 -8.83
N ILE A 271 -17.10 -8.62 -9.71
CA ILE A 271 -17.36 -7.20 -9.47
C ILE A 271 -18.82 -6.93 -9.82
N THR A 272 -19.69 -7.03 -8.85
CA THR A 272 -20.99 -6.36 -8.91
C THR A 272 -20.95 -5.17 -7.97
N THR A 273 -21.28 -3.99 -8.48
CA THR A 273 -21.42 -2.73 -7.76
C THR A 273 -22.40 -2.94 -6.59
N LYS A 274 -21.88 -3.09 -5.36
CA LYS A 274 -22.73 -3.43 -4.23
C LYS A 274 -23.38 -2.20 -3.66
N VAL A 275 -24.66 -2.04 -3.95
CA VAL A 275 -25.56 -1.30 -3.05
C VAL A 275 -25.81 -2.24 -1.86
N TYR A 276 -25.28 -1.90 -0.68
CA TYR A 276 -25.52 -2.70 0.54
C TYR A 276 -27.00 -2.63 0.93
N THR A 277 -27.65 -3.77 0.95
CA THR A 277 -29.04 -3.90 1.39
C THR A 277 -29.11 -3.93 2.93
N HIS A 278 -30.29 -3.62 3.50
CA HIS A 278 -30.53 -3.77 4.96
C HIS A 278 -30.27 -5.19 5.45
N LYS A 279 -30.50 -6.19 4.62
CA LYS A 279 -30.23 -7.60 4.92
C LYS A 279 -28.73 -7.86 5.07
N GLU A 280 -27.92 -7.33 4.15
CA GLU A 280 -26.45 -7.45 4.21
C GLU A 280 -25.86 -6.80 5.46
N LEU A 281 -26.33 -5.59 5.83
CA LEU A 281 -25.88 -4.93 7.06
C LEU A 281 -26.22 -5.76 8.31
N ARG A 282 -27.39 -6.42 8.33
CA ARG A 282 -27.78 -7.32 9.43
C ARG A 282 -26.82 -8.52 9.54
N GLU A 283 -26.45 -9.13 8.42
CA GLU A 283 -25.51 -10.26 8.40
C GLU A 283 -24.08 -9.82 8.82
N LEU A 284 -23.61 -8.65 8.35
CA LEU A 284 -22.32 -8.12 8.79
C LEU A 284 -22.32 -7.81 10.30
N ARG A 285 -23.45 -7.31 10.83
CA ARG A 285 -23.59 -7.05 12.28
C ARG A 285 -23.57 -8.34 13.08
N LYS A 286 -24.29 -9.38 12.66
CA LYS A 286 -24.21 -10.68 13.30
C LYS A 286 -22.78 -11.19 13.35
N ALA A 287 -22.04 -11.06 12.25
CA ALA A 287 -20.66 -11.50 12.21
C ALA A 287 -19.77 -10.71 13.20
N ILE A 288 -19.88 -9.38 13.25
CA ILE A 288 -19.01 -8.58 14.13
C ILE A 288 -19.33 -8.77 15.61
N GLU A 289 -20.59 -9.01 15.97
CA GLU A 289 -21.01 -9.25 17.35
C GLU A 289 -20.66 -10.67 17.87
N LEU A 290 -20.07 -11.54 17.03
CA LEU A 290 -19.48 -12.80 17.49
C LEU A 290 -18.18 -12.58 18.29
N LEU A 291 -17.59 -11.42 18.18
CA LEU A 291 -16.37 -11.08 18.93
C LEU A 291 -16.67 -10.98 20.43
N PRO A 292 -15.74 -11.37 21.30
CA PRO A 292 -15.92 -11.30 22.74
C PRO A 292 -15.78 -9.87 23.28
#